data_bafa527df53078c2dd19ed12e7c25a55
#
_entry.id   bafa527df53078c2dd19ed12e7c25a55
#
_cell.length_a   1.000
_cell.length_b   1.000
_cell.length_c   1.000
_cell.angle_alpha   90.00
_cell.angle_beta   90.00
_cell.angle_gamma   90.00
#
_symmetry.space_group_name_H-M   'P 1'
#
loop_
_entity.id
_entity.type
_entity.pdbx_description
1 polymer ?
#
loop_
_entity_poly.entity_id
_entity_poly.type
_entity_poly.pdbx_seq_one_letter_code
_entity_poly.pdbx_strand_id
1 'polypeptide(L)'
;MSRGLGDVYKRQVFYHELRRAIFDADAKPVQAFYWGVYKQRTSRWIKGCNCSEGYYPDESGRVYGKTVPYLARTYLQKTGLPELTRTKMKIDPEKYLVVLKRMPNLEQLTKAGLFRLAVECTQDYYKLSSIFQTTPVQRGLAPKLGLNRLELARLRKNQGGRAFLEWLQFEKQTGTPISDFAIQWMCKEHIDPQQLQFIADRMRYGQIQHYLNRQMQELNLSSERVIELWRDYLSMAFRFGYDTNDPIVYRVRKLLQRHDELAARGEEKQLTLRAGELLQTYPHIEQNLQAIREKFAFTGKQFQIQVPDKLEDIFMDSRKLCHCIANSDVYWERMERRESYLLFLRKTAEPDTPYYTVEAEPGGTVRQVRTQYNRQNDDIGEVRAFLKIWQKQLAKRLTQKDKQLAADSHELRIKELVQLRNDQVTIHTGDLAGRLLVDVLTEDLMEAA
;
A
#
# COMPACT_ATOMS: atom_id res chain seq x y z
N MET A 1 -35.26 -42.76 -16.12
CA MET A 1 -35.54 -41.31 -16.27
C MET A 1 -35.04 -40.60 -15.04
N SER A 2 -34.02 -39.79 -15.19
CA SER A 2 -33.38 -39.12 -14.06
C SER A 2 -34.28 -38.01 -13.50
N ARG A 3 -34.75 -38.20 -12.30
CA ARG A 3 -35.50 -37.17 -11.53
C ARG A 3 -34.76 -35.84 -11.41
N GLY A 4 -33.45 -35.84 -11.63
CA GLY A 4 -32.60 -34.66 -11.51
C GLY A 4 -32.74 -33.63 -12.64
N LEU A 5 -32.96 -34.04 -13.87
CA LEU A 5 -33.07 -33.08 -14.99
C LEU A 5 -34.38 -32.27 -14.94
N GLY A 6 -35.48 -32.90 -14.52
CA GLY A 6 -36.78 -32.21 -14.37
C GLY A 6 -36.73 -31.09 -13.31
N ASP A 7 -35.99 -31.28 -12.23
CA ASP A 7 -35.84 -30.26 -11.17
C ASP A 7 -34.95 -29.09 -11.58
N VAL A 8 -33.93 -29.32 -12.39
CA VAL A 8 -33.09 -28.25 -12.93
C VAL A 8 -33.88 -27.34 -13.85
N TYR A 9 -34.68 -27.90 -14.72
CA TYR A 9 -35.53 -27.12 -15.64
C TYR A 9 -36.63 -26.35 -14.90
N LYS A 10 -37.25 -26.95 -13.90
CA LYS A 10 -38.23 -26.26 -13.03
C LYS A 10 -37.63 -25.06 -12.32
N ARG A 11 -36.42 -25.19 -11.82
CA ARG A 11 -35.71 -24.07 -11.15
C ARG A 11 -35.39 -22.92 -12.09
N GLN A 12 -35.04 -23.20 -13.33
CA GLN A 12 -34.75 -22.15 -14.32
C GLN A 12 -36.02 -21.37 -14.68
N VAL A 13 -37.15 -22.06 -14.89
CA VAL A 13 -38.42 -21.39 -15.14
C VAL A 13 -38.90 -20.59 -13.97
N PHE A 14 -38.73 -21.11 -12.77
CA PHE A 14 -39.05 -20.45 -11.52
C PHE A 14 -38.29 -19.12 -11.35
N TYR A 15 -37.07 -19.10 -11.71
CA TYR A 15 -36.23 -17.94 -11.71
C TYR A 15 -36.82 -16.78 -12.56
N HIS A 16 -37.31 -17.04 -13.75
CA HIS A 16 -37.91 -16.01 -14.59
C HIS A 16 -39.31 -15.61 -14.14
N GLU A 17 -40.11 -16.55 -13.68
CA GLU A 17 -41.41 -16.27 -13.09
C GLU A 17 -41.31 -15.35 -11.87
N LEU A 18 -40.36 -15.63 -10.99
CA LEU A 18 -40.20 -14.82 -9.80
C LEU A 18 -39.75 -13.40 -10.12
N ARG A 19 -38.85 -13.23 -11.07
CA ARG A 19 -38.43 -11.90 -11.54
C ARG A 19 -39.66 -11.08 -11.98
N ARG A 20 -40.53 -11.67 -12.78
CA ARG A 20 -41.77 -11.00 -13.22
C ARG A 20 -42.67 -10.65 -12.06
N ALA A 21 -42.88 -11.58 -11.12
CA ALA A 21 -43.71 -11.36 -9.95
C ALA A 21 -43.28 -10.19 -9.09
N ILE A 22 -41.99 -9.95 -9.00
CA ILE A 22 -41.44 -8.89 -8.19
C ILE A 22 -41.52 -7.52 -8.86
N PHE A 23 -41.30 -7.47 -10.16
CA PHE A 23 -41.30 -6.21 -10.90
C PHE A 23 -42.71 -5.73 -11.28
N ASP A 24 -43.68 -6.63 -11.36
CA ASP A 24 -45.08 -6.30 -11.56
C ASP A 24 -45.84 -6.39 -10.24
N ALA A 25 -45.54 -5.51 -9.31
CA ALA A 25 -46.14 -5.55 -7.96
C ALA A 25 -47.67 -5.49 -7.93
N ASP A 26 -48.29 -4.79 -8.89
CA ASP A 26 -49.75 -4.64 -9.01
C ASP A 26 -50.38 -5.70 -9.88
N ALA A 27 -49.61 -6.46 -10.62
CA ALA A 27 -50.11 -7.57 -11.41
C ALA A 27 -50.37 -8.80 -10.53
N LYS A 28 -51.41 -9.55 -10.84
CA LYS A 28 -51.62 -10.86 -10.20
C LYS A 28 -50.39 -11.72 -10.43
N PRO A 29 -49.59 -11.94 -9.42
CA PRO A 29 -48.18 -12.27 -9.60
C PRO A 29 -47.91 -13.55 -10.33
N VAL A 30 -48.86 -14.38 -10.47
CA VAL A 30 -48.64 -15.73 -10.96
C VAL A 30 -49.13 -15.96 -12.39
N GLN A 31 -49.91 -15.04 -12.92
CA GLN A 31 -50.58 -15.25 -14.23
C GLN A 31 -49.73 -14.94 -15.45
N ALA A 32 -48.65 -14.22 -15.27
CA ALA A 32 -47.86 -13.71 -16.38
C ALA A 32 -46.42 -14.21 -16.42
N PHE A 33 -46.07 -15.18 -15.60
CA PHE A 33 -44.71 -15.60 -15.51
C PHE A 33 -44.30 -16.63 -16.49
N TYR A 34 -43.89 -16.14 -17.55
CA TYR A 34 -43.27 -16.87 -18.61
C TYR A 34 -41.96 -16.20 -18.92
N TRP A 35 -41.12 -16.94 -19.47
CA TRP A 35 -39.90 -16.37 -19.93
C TRP A 35 -40.17 -15.50 -21.16
N GLY A 36 -39.73 -14.25 -21.11
CA GLY A 36 -40.11 -13.31 -22.13
C GLY A 36 -39.05 -12.27 -22.48
N VAL A 37 -37.84 -12.38 -21.98
CA VAL A 37 -36.73 -11.46 -22.30
C VAL A 37 -36.54 -11.35 -23.82
N TYR A 38 -36.71 -12.42 -24.52
CA TYR A 38 -36.63 -12.48 -25.97
C TYR A 38 -37.66 -11.65 -26.72
N LYS A 39 -38.68 -11.22 -26.03
CA LYS A 39 -39.67 -10.29 -26.56
C LYS A 39 -39.43 -8.86 -26.12
N GLN A 40 -38.23 -8.41 -26.13
CA GLN A 40 -37.83 -7.07 -25.68
C GLN A 40 -38.68 -5.93 -26.23
N ARG A 41 -39.02 -5.99 -27.53
CA ARG A 41 -39.88 -4.99 -28.19
C ARG A 41 -41.34 -5.03 -27.76
N THR A 42 -41.80 -6.17 -27.33
CA THR A 42 -43.23 -6.40 -26.99
C THR A 42 -43.44 -6.57 -25.52
N SER A 43 -42.39 -6.71 -24.72
CA SER A 43 -42.43 -7.03 -23.28
C SER A 43 -43.37 -8.21 -22.96
N ARG A 44 -43.52 -9.10 -23.91
CA ARG A 44 -44.48 -10.20 -23.82
C ARG A 44 -43.80 -11.48 -23.38
N TRP A 45 -44.31 -12.07 -22.31
CA TRP A 45 -43.90 -13.37 -21.84
C TRP A 45 -44.51 -14.51 -22.64
N ILE A 46 -43.73 -15.58 -22.86
CA ILE A 46 -44.22 -16.80 -23.48
C ILE A 46 -44.32 -17.88 -22.41
N LYS A 47 -45.54 -18.37 -22.25
CA LYS A 47 -45.84 -19.42 -21.30
C LYS A 47 -45.09 -20.71 -21.63
N GLY A 48 -44.52 -21.31 -20.59
CA GLY A 48 -43.87 -22.60 -20.72
C GLY A 48 -42.51 -22.57 -21.41
N CYS A 49 -41.95 -21.38 -21.74
CA CYS A 49 -40.58 -21.31 -22.22
C CYS A 49 -39.59 -21.50 -21.10
N ASN A 50 -38.60 -22.32 -21.35
CA ASN A 50 -37.46 -22.50 -20.49
C ASN A 50 -36.28 -21.68 -21.02
N CYS A 51 -35.57 -21.07 -20.11
CA CYS A 51 -34.33 -20.38 -20.39
C CYS A 51 -33.22 -20.95 -19.54
N SER A 52 -32.10 -21.23 -20.13
CA SER A 52 -30.90 -21.59 -19.39
C SER A 52 -30.18 -20.36 -18.93
N GLU A 53 -29.38 -20.49 -17.90
CA GLU A 53 -28.42 -19.45 -17.44
C GLU A 53 -27.50 -19.09 -18.64
N GLY A 54 -27.41 -17.82 -18.98
CA GLY A 54 -26.64 -17.36 -20.14
C GLY A 54 -27.36 -17.41 -21.48
N TYR A 55 -28.66 -17.68 -21.48
CA TYR A 55 -29.46 -17.65 -22.70
C TYR A 55 -29.80 -16.21 -23.10
N TYR A 56 -29.57 -15.89 -24.35
CA TYR A 56 -29.92 -14.61 -24.96
C TYR A 56 -30.82 -14.82 -26.17
N PRO A 57 -31.86 -14.00 -26.37
CA PRO A 57 -32.62 -14.02 -27.60
C PRO A 57 -31.75 -13.59 -28.79
N ASP A 58 -32.00 -14.16 -29.94
CA ASP A 58 -31.40 -13.68 -31.18
C ASP A 58 -31.94 -12.29 -31.58
N GLU A 59 -31.33 -11.67 -32.58
CA GLU A 59 -31.75 -10.36 -33.09
C GLU A 59 -33.22 -10.33 -33.56
N SER A 60 -33.78 -11.47 -33.98
CA SER A 60 -35.18 -11.62 -34.36
C SER A 60 -36.12 -11.72 -33.15
N GLY A 61 -35.58 -11.83 -31.96
CA GLY A 61 -36.34 -12.04 -30.73
C GLY A 61 -36.89 -13.45 -30.57
N ARG A 62 -36.32 -14.43 -31.26
CA ARG A 62 -36.71 -15.84 -31.11
C ARG A 62 -36.12 -16.44 -29.86
N VAL A 63 -36.91 -17.31 -29.25
CA VAL A 63 -36.51 -18.03 -28.04
C VAL A 63 -36.13 -19.45 -28.40
N TYR A 64 -34.92 -19.80 -27.99
CA TYR A 64 -34.47 -21.18 -28.11
C TYR A 64 -34.52 -21.83 -26.73
N GLY A 65 -35.12 -23.00 -26.67
CA GLY A 65 -35.23 -23.76 -25.42
C GLY A 65 -36.44 -24.69 -25.43
N LYS A 66 -36.52 -25.47 -24.38
CA LYS A 66 -37.66 -26.39 -24.18
C LYS A 66 -38.75 -25.69 -23.40
N THR A 67 -40.02 -25.91 -23.82
CA THR A 67 -41.19 -25.53 -23.03
C THR A 67 -41.22 -26.33 -21.73
N VAL A 68 -41.47 -25.65 -20.63
CA VAL A 68 -41.59 -26.26 -19.30
C VAL A 68 -42.91 -25.85 -18.65
N PRO A 69 -43.46 -26.68 -17.77
CA PRO A 69 -44.70 -26.35 -17.09
C PRO A 69 -44.52 -25.09 -16.22
N TYR A 70 -45.61 -24.35 -16.11
CA TYR A 70 -45.70 -23.20 -15.22
C TYR A 70 -45.53 -23.59 -13.76
N LEU A 71 -44.77 -22.80 -12.99
CA LEU A 71 -44.51 -23.05 -11.57
C LEU A 71 -45.59 -22.44 -10.68
N ALA A 72 -46.06 -23.23 -9.72
CA ALA A 72 -47.09 -22.80 -8.78
C ALA A 72 -46.55 -21.72 -7.82
N ARG A 73 -47.43 -20.78 -7.42
CA ARG A 73 -47.13 -19.71 -6.44
C ARG A 73 -46.55 -20.24 -5.11
N THR A 74 -47.03 -21.41 -4.68
CA THR A 74 -46.53 -22.06 -3.45
C THR A 74 -45.05 -22.38 -3.49
N TYR A 75 -44.51 -22.57 -4.68
CA TYR A 75 -43.08 -22.84 -4.86
C TYR A 75 -42.25 -21.57 -4.61
N LEU A 76 -42.73 -20.42 -5.07
CA LEU A 76 -42.10 -19.12 -4.85
C LEU A 76 -41.94 -18.82 -3.36
N GLN A 77 -42.96 -19.11 -2.55
CA GLN A 77 -42.96 -18.88 -1.12
C GLN A 77 -41.91 -19.71 -0.38
N LYS A 78 -41.47 -20.81 -0.96
CA LYS A 78 -40.46 -21.68 -0.36
C LYS A 78 -39.03 -21.17 -0.49
N THR A 79 -38.77 -20.17 -1.32
CA THR A 79 -37.41 -19.70 -1.61
C THR A 79 -36.89 -18.67 -0.61
N GLY A 80 -37.75 -18.05 0.20
CA GLY A 80 -37.39 -16.92 1.06
C GLY A 80 -37.25 -15.58 0.30
N LEU A 81 -37.33 -15.57 -1.02
CA LEU A 81 -37.22 -14.33 -1.79
C LEU A 81 -38.38 -13.36 -1.54
N PRO A 82 -39.64 -13.80 -1.38
CA PRO A 82 -40.73 -12.89 -1.03
C PRO A 82 -40.51 -12.13 0.30
N GLU A 83 -39.91 -12.78 1.28
CA GLU A 83 -39.52 -12.15 2.55
C GLU A 83 -38.46 -11.07 2.34
N LEU A 84 -37.45 -11.38 1.54
CA LEU A 84 -36.35 -10.48 1.26
C LEU A 84 -36.79 -9.25 0.46
N THR A 85 -37.69 -9.40 -0.50
CA THR A 85 -38.23 -8.29 -1.31
C THR A 85 -39.09 -7.31 -0.53
N ARG A 86 -39.66 -7.74 0.58
CA ARG A 86 -40.38 -6.83 1.53
C ARG A 86 -39.46 -5.92 2.30
N THR A 87 -38.16 -6.19 2.27
CA THR A 87 -37.16 -5.32 2.91
C THR A 87 -36.81 -4.14 1.99
N LYS A 88 -36.18 -3.09 2.57
CA LYS A 88 -35.66 -1.94 1.79
C LYS A 88 -34.34 -2.25 1.08
N MET A 89 -33.86 -3.49 1.15
CA MET A 89 -32.58 -3.88 0.56
C MET A 89 -32.69 -4.05 -0.94
N LYS A 90 -31.74 -3.50 -1.67
CA LYS A 90 -31.63 -3.73 -3.12
C LYS A 90 -31.20 -5.16 -3.36
N ILE A 91 -32.02 -5.91 -4.07
CA ILE A 91 -31.75 -7.29 -4.47
C ILE A 91 -32.00 -7.45 -5.97
N ASP A 92 -31.16 -8.24 -6.60
CA ASP A 92 -31.39 -8.79 -7.93
C ASP A 92 -32.02 -10.18 -7.79
N PRO A 93 -33.31 -10.34 -8.11
CA PRO A 93 -34.00 -11.64 -7.98
C PRO A 93 -33.37 -12.72 -8.84
N GLU A 94 -32.82 -12.33 -9.97
CA GLU A 94 -32.17 -13.24 -10.89
C GLU A 94 -30.93 -13.86 -10.27
N LYS A 95 -30.04 -13.01 -9.74
CA LYS A 95 -28.85 -13.47 -9.03
C LYS A 95 -29.21 -14.30 -7.80
N TYR A 96 -30.25 -13.90 -7.06
CA TYR A 96 -30.69 -14.66 -5.89
C TYR A 96 -31.04 -16.13 -6.27
N LEU A 97 -31.80 -16.35 -7.33
CA LEU A 97 -32.22 -17.68 -7.74
C LEU A 97 -31.07 -18.51 -8.34
N VAL A 98 -30.16 -17.88 -9.06
CA VAL A 98 -28.94 -18.53 -9.55
C VAL A 98 -28.09 -18.99 -8.37
N VAL A 99 -27.88 -18.13 -7.38
CA VAL A 99 -27.11 -18.48 -6.19
C VAL A 99 -27.83 -19.52 -5.33
N LEU A 100 -29.16 -19.42 -5.19
CA LEU A 100 -29.96 -20.41 -4.46
C LEU A 100 -29.79 -21.82 -5.01
N LYS A 101 -29.67 -21.95 -6.34
CA LYS A 101 -29.41 -23.25 -7.00
C LYS A 101 -28.06 -23.85 -6.57
N ARG A 102 -27.05 -23.00 -6.41
CA ARG A 102 -25.69 -23.40 -6.03
C ARG A 102 -25.48 -23.50 -4.51
N MET A 103 -26.21 -22.64 -3.77
CA MET A 103 -26.13 -22.54 -2.30
C MET A 103 -27.55 -22.69 -1.68
N PRO A 104 -28.04 -23.90 -1.43
CA PRO A 104 -29.37 -24.10 -0.83
C PRO A 104 -29.52 -23.45 0.56
N ASN A 105 -28.44 -23.23 1.28
CA ASN A 105 -28.46 -22.55 2.57
C ASN A 105 -28.92 -21.08 2.50
N LEU A 106 -28.91 -20.46 1.32
CA LEU A 106 -29.39 -19.10 1.10
C LEU A 106 -30.87 -18.93 1.52
N GLU A 107 -31.69 -19.94 1.24
CA GLU A 107 -33.08 -19.99 1.71
C GLU A 107 -33.19 -19.95 3.25
N GLN A 108 -32.28 -20.65 3.92
CA GLN A 108 -32.25 -20.67 5.40
C GLN A 108 -31.86 -19.30 5.97
N LEU A 109 -30.93 -18.59 5.35
CA LEU A 109 -30.54 -17.23 5.75
C LEU A 109 -31.72 -16.27 5.65
N THR A 110 -32.42 -16.25 4.53
CA THR A 110 -33.58 -15.38 4.32
C THR A 110 -34.72 -15.68 5.27
N LYS A 111 -35.09 -16.95 5.44
CA LYS A 111 -36.13 -17.38 6.37
C LYS A 111 -35.78 -17.12 7.84
N ALA A 112 -34.50 -17.12 8.18
CA ALA A 112 -34.03 -16.73 9.51
C ALA A 112 -34.01 -15.21 9.73
N GLY A 113 -34.31 -14.40 8.72
CA GLY A 113 -34.28 -12.94 8.79
C GLY A 113 -32.88 -12.31 8.71
N LEU A 114 -31.90 -13.07 8.20
CA LEU A 114 -30.52 -12.60 7.98
C LEU A 114 -30.39 -11.99 6.57
N PHE A 115 -31.19 -10.96 6.33
CA PHE A 115 -31.37 -10.42 4.98
C PHE A 115 -30.12 -9.80 4.39
N ARG A 116 -29.36 -9.05 5.18
CA ARG A 116 -28.10 -8.43 4.70
C ARG A 116 -27.10 -9.49 4.28
N LEU A 117 -26.90 -10.51 5.09
CA LEU A 117 -26.01 -11.61 4.76
C LEU A 117 -26.48 -12.37 3.51
N ALA A 118 -27.80 -12.58 3.36
CA ALA A 118 -28.35 -13.19 2.16
C ALA A 118 -28.12 -12.36 0.90
N VAL A 119 -28.26 -11.03 0.97
CA VAL A 119 -27.97 -10.12 -0.16
C VAL A 119 -26.49 -10.17 -0.51
N GLU A 120 -25.59 -10.07 0.46
CA GLU A 120 -24.15 -10.17 0.23
C GLU A 120 -23.78 -11.51 -0.43
N CYS A 121 -24.40 -12.62 -0.04
CA CYS A 121 -24.21 -13.93 -0.70
C CYS A 121 -24.62 -13.92 -2.18
N THR A 122 -25.55 -13.08 -2.58
CA THR A 122 -25.94 -12.95 -4.00
C THR A 122 -25.00 -12.08 -4.80
N GLN A 123 -24.26 -11.20 -4.15
CA GLN A 123 -23.31 -10.30 -4.79
C GLN A 123 -21.96 -10.97 -5.04
N ASP A 124 -21.47 -11.75 -4.10
CA ASP A 124 -20.18 -12.43 -4.17
C ASP A 124 -20.26 -13.88 -3.68
N TYR A 125 -20.84 -14.72 -4.51
CA TYR A 125 -21.03 -16.15 -4.23
C TYR A 125 -19.70 -16.87 -3.87
N TYR A 126 -18.65 -16.61 -4.62
CA TYR A 126 -17.39 -17.35 -4.45
C TYR A 126 -16.71 -17.06 -3.13
N LYS A 127 -16.72 -15.81 -2.69
CA LYS A 127 -16.15 -15.43 -1.38
C LYS A 127 -17.03 -15.87 -0.21
N LEU A 128 -18.35 -15.99 -0.43
CA LEU A 128 -19.30 -16.21 0.64
C LEU A 128 -19.75 -17.67 0.78
N SER A 129 -19.41 -18.55 -0.17
CA SER A 129 -19.63 -20.00 0.02
C SER A 129 -18.88 -20.56 1.23
N SER A 130 -17.76 -19.95 1.59
CA SER A 130 -16.92 -20.35 2.74
C SER A 130 -17.46 -19.95 4.11
N ILE A 131 -18.49 -19.10 4.20
CA ILE A 131 -19.08 -18.72 5.52
C ILE A 131 -19.76 -19.90 6.22
N PHE A 132 -20.16 -20.92 5.44
CA PHE A 132 -20.77 -22.13 5.99
C PHE A 132 -19.68 -23.15 6.30
N GLN A 133 -19.61 -23.53 7.57
CA GLN A 133 -18.72 -24.63 7.96
C GLN A 133 -19.21 -25.94 7.36
N THR A 134 -18.31 -26.62 6.66
CA THR A 134 -18.61 -27.82 5.85
C THR A 134 -18.69 -29.14 6.64
N THR A 135 -18.86 -29.11 7.94
CA THR A 135 -18.97 -30.33 8.72
C THR A 135 -20.32 -31.02 8.48
N PRO A 136 -20.35 -32.30 8.05
CA PRO A 136 -21.53 -32.99 7.58
C PRO A 136 -22.63 -33.22 8.63
N VAL A 137 -22.30 -33.03 9.91
CA VAL A 137 -23.16 -33.46 11.05
C VAL A 137 -23.98 -32.30 11.64
N GLN A 138 -23.74 -31.07 11.24
CA GLN A 138 -24.37 -29.92 11.90
C GLN A 138 -25.80 -29.65 11.40
N ARG A 139 -26.77 -29.97 12.27
CA ARG A 139 -28.18 -29.62 12.05
C ARG A 139 -28.48 -28.19 12.53
N GLY A 140 -29.08 -27.38 11.66
CA GLY A 140 -29.49 -26.00 11.97
C GLY A 140 -28.53 -24.94 11.44
N LEU A 141 -29.06 -23.69 11.33
CA LEU A 141 -28.34 -22.59 10.72
C LEU A 141 -27.20 -22.04 11.60
N ALA A 142 -27.43 -21.93 12.90
CA ALA A 142 -26.43 -21.37 13.80
C ALA A 142 -25.10 -22.17 13.78
N PRO A 143 -25.09 -23.50 13.99
CA PRO A 143 -23.88 -24.28 13.89
C PRO A 143 -23.23 -24.20 12.51
N LYS A 144 -24.00 -24.16 11.43
CA LYS A 144 -23.47 -24.02 10.06
C LYS A 144 -22.71 -22.70 9.86
N LEU A 145 -23.10 -21.64 10.57
CA LEU A 145 -22.40 -20.36 10.59
C LEU A 145 -21.32 -20.28 11.68
N GLY A 146 -21.02 -21.38 12.36
CA GLY A 146 -20.06 -21.40 13.47
C GLY A 146 -20.56 -20.69 14.73
N LEU A 147 -21.85 -20.41 14.83
CA LEU A 147 -22.48 -19.63 15.91
C LEU A 147 -23.29 -20.53 16.88
N ASN A 148 -23.58 -20.00 18.04
CA ASN A 148 -24.62 -20.50 18.92
C ASN A 148 -25.96 -19.75 18.68
N ARG A 149 -27.02 -20.11 19.41
CA ARG A 149 -28.36 -19.50 19.26
C ARG A 149 -28.39 -18.02 19.64
N LEU A 150 -27.65 -17.62 20.66
CA LEU A 150 -27.59 -16.23 21.13
C LEU A 150 -26.83 -15.36 20.12
N GLU A 151 -25.71 -15.83 19.63
CA GLU A 151 -24.90 -15.15 18.59
C GLU A 151 -25.70 -14.99 17.27
N LEU A 152 -26.46 -16.02 16.86
CA LEU A 152 -27.34 -15.93 15.72
C LEU A 152 -28.46 -14.89 15.94
N ALA A 153 -29.02 -14.80 17.15
CA ALA A 153 -30.00 -13.76 17.49
C ALA A 153 -29.38 -12.34 17.45
N ARG A 154 -28.14 -12.18 17.92
CA ARG A 154 -27.38 -10.93 17.80
C ARG A 154 -27.17 -10.54 16.33
N LEU A 155 -26.70 -11.48 15.49
CA LEU A 155 -26.51 -11.28 14.06
C LEU A 155 -27.81 -10.80 13.39
N ARG A 156 -28.93 -11.44 13.68
CA ARG A 156 -30.25 -11.07 13.17
C ARG A 156 -30.70 -9.70 13.66
N LYS A 157 -30.62 -9.43 14.97
CA LYS A 157 -31.02 -8.17 15.59
C LYS A 157 -30.29 -6.97 14.97
N ASN A 158 -29.00 -7.13 14.70
CA ASN A 158 -28.15 -6.08 14.13
C ASN A 158 -28.19 -6.05 12.61
N GLN A 159 -29.00 -6.90 11.95
CA GLN A 159 -28.98 -7.05 10.49
C GLN A 159 -27.57 -7.19 9.94
N GLY A 160 -26.75 -7.96 10.64
CA GLY A 160 -25.34 -8.12 10.35
C GLY A 160 -25.09 -8.82 9.01
N GLY A 161 -24.11 -8.33 8.27
CA GLY A 161 -23.58 -9.00 7.09
C GLY A 161 -22.39 -9.90 7.43
N ARG A 162 -21.58 -10.20 6.40
CA ARG A 162 -20.38 -11.04 6.55
C ARG A 162 -19.41 -10.52 7.59
N ALA A 163 -19.05 -9.23 7.53
CA ALA A 163 -18.11 -8.66 8.48
C ALA A 163 -18.59 -8.81 9.93
N PHE A 164 -19.90 -8.62 10.19
CA PHE A 164 -20.47 -8.81 11.53
C PHE A 164 -20.39 -10.28 11.97
N LEU A 165 -20.63 -11.22 11.03
CA LEU A 165 -20.50 -12.66 11.28
C LEU A 165 -19.06 -13.03 11.65
N GLU A 166 -18.07 -12.51 10.92
CA GLU A 166 -16.64 -12.74 11.18
C GLU A 166 -16.24 -12.24 12.58
N TRP A 167 -16.75 -11.09 13.01
CA TRP A 167 -16.54 -10.58 14.36
C TRP A 167 -17.18 -11.46 15.44
N LEU A 168 -18.38 -12.00 15.23
CA LEU A 168 -19.00 -12.94 16.18
C LEU A 168 -18.23 -14.27 16.26
N GLN A 169 -17.75 -14.76 15.13
CA GLN A 169 -16.92 -15.97 15.09
C GLN A 169 -15.59 -15.74 15.82
N PHE A 170 -14.98 -14.59 15.63
CA PHE A 170 -13.77 -14.18 16.34
C PHE A 170 -13.99 -14.06 17.85
N GLU A 171 -15.07 -13.38 18.28
CA GLU A 171 -15.46 -13.29 19.69
C GLU A 171 -15.57 -14.68 20.33
N LYS A 172 -16.20 -15.62 19.63
CA LYS A 172 -16.35 -16.99 20.09
C LYS A 172 -15.01 -17.74 20.19
N GLN A 173 -14.11 -17.52 19.22
CA GLN A 173 -12.79 -18.17 19.21
C GLN A 173 -11.88 -17.66 20.33
N THR A 174 -11.92 -16.36 20.59
CA THR A 174 -11.07 -15.72 21.60
C THR A 174 -11.65 -15.74 23.00
N GLY A 175 -12.96 -15.97 23.12
CA GLY A 175 -13.68 -15.85 24.38
C GLY A 175 -13.77 -14.42 24.94
N THR A 176 -13.36 -13.40 24.17
CA THR A 176 -13.35 -12.01 24.59
C THR A 176 -14.65 -11.31 24.16
N PRO A 177 -15.54 -10.92 25.09
CA PRO A 177 -16.80 -10.30 24.73
C PRO A 177 -16.63 -8.94 24.02
N ILE A 178 -17.33 -8.77 22.90
CA ILE A 178 -17.32 -7.54 22.11
C ILE A 178 -18.76 -6.98 22.05
N SER A 179 -18.94 -5.70 22.34
CA SER A 179 -20.25 -5.09 22.27
C SER A 179 -20.76 -4.98 20.83
N ASP A 180 -22.08 -5.12 20.63
CA ASP A 180 -22.67 -4.98 19.28
C ASP A 180 -22.36 -3.62 18.66
N PHE A 181 -22.28 -2.56 19.49
CA PHE A 181 -21.92 -1.22 19.05
C PHE A 181 -20.48 -1.16 18.51
N ALA A 182 -19.51 -1.79 19.18
CA ALA A 182 -18.14 -1.86 18.71
C ALA A 182 -18.06 -2.65 17.40
N ILE A 183 -18.74 -3.80 17.31
CA ILE A 183 -18.77 -4.59 16.07
C ILE A 183 -19.38 -3.77 14.92
N GLN A 184 -20.51 -3.09 15.14
CA GLN A 184 -21.13 -2.25 14.10
C GLN A 184 -20.20 -1.15 13.63
N TRP A 185 -19.47 -0.50 14.54
CA TRP A 185 -18.49 0.51 14.20
C TRP A 185 -17.32 -0.07 13.39
N MET A 186 -16.75 -1.21 13.83
CA MET A 186 -15.68 -1.89 13.11
C MET A 186 -16.12 -2.28 11.68
N CYS A 187 -17.35 -2.80 11.55
CA CYS A 187 -17.91 -3.13 10.24
C CYS A 187 -18.09 -1.89 9.34
N LYS A 188 -18.49 -0.76 9.91
CA LYS A 188 -18.66 0.51 9.20
C LYS A 188 -17.32 1.04 8.69
N GLU A 189 -16.29 0.95 9.49
CA GLU A 189 -14.92 1.39 9.18
C GLU A 189 -14.12 0.33 8.40
N HIS A 190 -14.76 -0.78 7.99
CA HIS A 190 -14.13 -1.88 7.25
C HIS A 190 -12.93 -2.54 7.95
N ILE A 191 -12.97 -2.56 9.27
CA ILE A 191 -11.92 -3.19 10.09
C ILE A 191 -12.29 -4.64 10.33
N ASP A 192 -11.39 -5.56 10.01
CA ASP A 192 -11.51 -6.97 10.32
C ASP A 192 -10.78 -7.34 11.63
N PRO A 193 -11.12 -8.49 12.25
CA PRO A 193 -10.49 -8.91 13.50
C PRO A 193 -8.99 -9.08 13.43
N GLN A 194 -8.43 -9.51 12.29
CA GLN A 194 -7.00 -9.78 12.13
C GLN A 194 -6.18 -8.49 12.18
N GLN A 195 -6.73 -7.40 11.67
CA GLN A 195 -6.07 -6.10 11.68
C GLN A 195 -5.76 -5.60 13.10
N LEU A 196 -6.56 -6.01 14.10
CA LEU A 196 -6.41 -5.58 15.50
C LEU A 196 -5.75 -6.61 16.41
N GLN A 197 -5.31 -7.74 15.89
CA GLN A 197 -4.72 -8.82 16.69
C GLN A 197 -3.48 -8.36 17.47
N PHE A 198 -2.70 -7.42 16.93
CA PHE A 198 -1.49 -6.89 17.57
C PHE A 198 -1.75 -6.14 18.88
N ILE A 199 -3.00 -5.75 19.18
CA ILE A 199 -3.39 -4.96 20.35
C ILE A 199 -4.51 -5.60 21.18
N ALA A 200 -5.14 -6.66 20.66
CA ALA A 200 -6.32 -7.26 21.26
C ALA A 200 -6.10 -7.79 22.69
N ASP A 201 -4.89 -8.22 23.01
CA ASP A 201 -4.52 -8.75 24.34
C ASP A 201 -4.33 -7.63 25.38
N ARG A 202 -4.15 -6.37 24.94
CA ARG A 202 -3.83 -5.22 25.80
C ARG A 202 -5.00 -4.28 26.00
N MET A 203 -5.96 -4.30 25.08
CA MET A 203 -7.09 -3.37 25.09
C MET A 203 -8.40 -4.06 24.79
N ARG A 204 -9.46 -3.67 25.53
CA ARG A 204 -10.84 -4.07 25.18
C ARG A 204 -11.26 -3.39 23.88
N TYR A 205 -12.06 -4.06 23.06
CA TYR A 205 -12.47 -3.54 21.73
C TYR A 205 -13.18 -2.18 21.78
N GLY A 206 -13.96 -1.88 22.82
CA GLY A 206 -14.52 -0.55 23.04
C GLY A 206 -13.45 0.53 23.24
N GLN A 207 -12.35 0.20 23.92
CA GLN A 207 -11.23 1.14 24.11
C GLN A 207 -10.46 1.33 22.82
N ILE A 208 -10.26 0.24 22.02
CA ILE A 208 -9.64 0.30 20.70
C ILE A 208 -10.48 1.20 19.79
N GLN A 209 -11.80 1.03 19.76
CA GLN A 209 -12.71 1.87 19.00
C GLN A 209 -12.57 3.35 19.34
N HIS A 210 -12.58 3.69 20.63
CA HIS A 210 -12.41 5.07 21.07
C HIS A 210 -11.05 5.65 20.70
N TYR A 211 -9.99 4.85 20.83
CA TYR A 211 -8.66 5.27 20.46
C TYR A 211 -8.54 5.54 18.97
N LEU A 212 -8.96 4.59 18.13
CA LEU A 212 -8.93 4.73 16.67
C LEU A 212 -9.78 5.94 16.22
N ASN A 213 -11.01 6.06 16.71
CA ASN A 213 -11.88 7.16 16.33
C ASN A 213 -11.26 8.53 16.65
N ARG A 214 -10.61 8.67 17.82
CA ARG A 214 -9.88 9.89 18.18
C ARG A 214 -8.70 10.15 17.24
N GLN A 215 -7.86 9.15 16.97
CA GLN A 215 -6.71 9.32 16.10
C GLN A 215 -7.11 9.61 14.63
N MET A 216 -8.18 8.98 14.14
CA MET A 216 -8.76 9.28 12.82
C MET A 216 -9.18 10.74 12.70
N GLN A 217 -9.82 11.28 13.73
CA GLN A 217 -10.27 12.68 13.77
C GLN A 217 -9.09 13.66 13.89
N GLU A 218 -8.13 13.38 14.78
CA GLU A 218 -6.95 14.23 15.01
C GLU A 218 -6.03 14.29 13.77
N LEU A 219 -5.87 13.18 13.08
CA LEU A 219 -4.96 13.05 11.94
C LEU A 219 -5.64 13.24 10.58
N ASN A 220 -6.95 13.26 10.54
CA ASN A 220 -7.76 13.23 9.30
C ASN A 220 -7.37 12.07 8.36
N LEU A 221 -7.17 10.88 8.92
CA LEU A 221 -6.78 9.67 8.23
C LEU A 221 -7.88 8.60 8.30
N SER A 222 -7.87 7.66 7.35
CA SER A 222 -8.72 6.48 7.39
C SER A 222 -8.33 5.53 8.53
N SER A 223 -9.26 4.67 8.94
CA SER A 223 -9.04 3.61 9.94
C SER A 223 -7.84 2.73 9.59
N GLU A 224 -7.74 2.31 8.34
CA GLU A 224 -6.64 1.48 7.81
C GLU A 224 -5.28 2.14 8.04
N ARG A 225 -5.14 3.42 7.66
CA ARG A 225 -3.88 4.18 7.82
C ARG A 225 -3.52 4.40 9.27
N VAL A 226 -4.50 4.66 10.13
CA VAL A 226 -4.25 4.80 11.57
C VAL A 226 -3.81 3.47 12.19
N ILE A 227 -4.40 2.34 11.79
CA ILE A 227 -4.00 1.01 12.26
C ILE A 227 -2.57 0.67 11.80
N GLU A 228 -2.23 0.94 10.54
CA GLU A 228 -0.86 0.76 10.02
C GLU A 228 0.14 1.59 10.84
N LEU A 229 -0.11 2.89 10.97
CA LEU A 229 0.74 3.81 11.73
C LEU A 229 0.93 3.35 13.18
N TRP A 230 -0.15 2.89 13.82
CA TRP A 230 -0.11 2.40 15.19
C TRP A 230 0.70 1.11 15.34
N ARG A 231 0.55 0.19 14.40
CA ARG A 231 1.31 -1.06 14.36
C ARG A 231 2.81 -0.78 14.17
N ASP A 232 3.14 0.10 13.24
CA ASP A 232 4.53 0.48 12.97
C ASP A 232 5.15 1.18 14.17
N TYR A 233 4.43 2.11 14.80
CA TYR A 233 4.87 2.76 16.02
C TYR A 233 5.19 1.74 17.13
N LEU A 234 4.30 0.79 17.41
CA LEU A 234 4.52 -0.22 18.44
C LEU A 234 5.67 -1.17 18.11
N SER A 235 5.83 -1.51 16.83
CA SER A 235 6.97 -2.30 16.37
C SER A 235 8.30 -1.57 16.60
N MET A 236 8.36 -0.28 16.30
CA MET A 236 9.54 0.54 16.57
C MET A 236 9.77 0.71 18.07
N ALA A 237 8.73 1.02 18.83
CA ALA A 237 8.82 1.15 20.28
C ALA A 237 9.42 -0.11 20.93
N PHE A 238 8.94 -1.29 20.53
CA PHE A 238 9.51 -2.56 20.99
C PHE A 238 10.99 -2.70 20.63
N ARG A 239 11.37 -2.40 19.38
CA ARG A 239 12.79 -2.45 18.95
C ARG A 239 13.70 -1.49 19.70
N PHE A 240 13.16 -0.38 20.18
CA PHE A 240 13.89 0.59 21.02
C PHE A 240 13.83 0.30 22.52
N GLY A 241 13.27 -0.84 22.93
CA GLY A 241 13.23 -1.30 24.31
C GLY A 241 12.15 -0.64 25.18
N TYR A 242 11.14 0.00 24.57
CA TYR A 242 10.00 0.49 25.34
C TYR A 242 9.10 -0.69 25.75
N ASP A 243 8.54 -0.62 26.95
CA ASP A 243 7.54 -1.59 27.40
C ASP A 243 6.22 -1.38 26.65
N THR A 244 5.99 -2.20 25.62
CA THR A 244 4.76 -2.12 24.82
C THR A 244 3.51 -2.63 25.55
N ASN A 245 3.61 -3.09 26.80
CA ASN A 245 2.49 -3.40 27.67
C ASN A 245 2.08 -2.22 28.56
N ASP A 246 2.92 -1.15 28.62
CA ASP A 246 2.56 0.07 29.31
C ASP A 246 1.47 0.83 28.53
N PRO A 247 0.34 1.18 29.19
CA PRO A 247 -0.72 1.99 28.60
C PRO A 247 -0.24 3.33 28.01
N ILE A 248 0.80 3.95 28.58
CA ILE A 248 1.38 5.18 28.05
C ILE A 248 2.00 4.94 26.67
N VAL A 249 2.58 3.76 26.45
CA VAL A 249 3.19 3.38 25.18
C VAL A 249 2.13 2.92 24.18
N TYR A 250 1.32 1.89 24.51
CA TYR A 250 0.39 1.37 23.52
C TYR A 250 -0.82 2.27 23.23
N ARG A 251 -1.15 3.24 24.10
CA ARG A 251 -2.22 4.23 23.92
C ARG A 251 -1.69 5.65 23.77
N VAL A 252 -0.58 5.79 23.07
CA VAL A 252 0.07 7.08 22.88
C VAL A 252 -0.92 8.14 22.34
N ARG A 253 -0.86 9.36 22.93
CA ARG A 253 -1.82 10.42 22.56
C ARG A 253 -1.53 11.03 21.19
N LYS A 254 -0.28 11.31 20.91
CA LYS A 254 0.18 11.94 19.66
C LYS A 254 0.87 10.89 18.79
N LEU A 255 0.06 10.00 18.19
CA LEU A 255 0.56 8.83 17.49
C LEU A 255 1.55 9.17 16.37
N LEU A 256 1.19 10.08 15.46
CA LEU A 256 2.04 10.46 14.33
C LEU A 256 3.36 11.06 14.81
N GLN A 257 3.31 12.01 15.75
CA GLN A 257 4.51 12.64 16.26
C GLN A 257 5.48 11.61 16.88
N ARG A 258 4.96 10.68 17.69
CA ARG A 258 5.78 9.64 18.32
C ARG A 258 6.30 8.60 17.35
N HIS A 259 5.50 8.28 16.33
CA HIS A 259 5.95 7.45 15.22
C HIS A 259 7.14 8.10 14.51
N ASP A 260 7.03 9.37 14.13
CA ASP A 260 8.07 10.09 13.40
C ASP A 260 9.35 10.28 14.23
N GLU A 261 9.23 10.54 15.55
CA GLU A 261 10.36 10.60 16.46
C GLU A 261 11.13 9.26 16.50
N LEU A 262 10.43 8.13 16.57
CA LEU A 262 11.07 6.81 16.58
C LEU A 262 11.62 6.42 15.21
N ALA A 263 10.96 6.80 14.14
CA ALA A 263 11.43 6.58 12.77
C ALA A 263 12.75 7.33 12.53
N ALA A 264 12.81 8.63 12.89
CA ALA A 264 14.02 9.44 12.78
C ALA A 264 15.18 8.84 13.60
N ARG A 265 14.92 8.42 14.85
CA ARG A 265 15.92 7.76 15.70
C ARG A 265 16.40 6.42 15.11
N GLY A 266 15.50 5.67 14.45
CA GLY A 266 15.86 4.42 13.76
C GLY A 266 16.78 4.67 12.59
N GLU A 267 16.50 5.70 11.81
CA GLU A 267 17.32 6.14 10.70
C GLU A 267 18.72 6.56 11.14
N GLU A 268 18.83 7.41 12.17
CA GLU A 268 20.09 7.82 12.72
C GLU A 268 20.95 6.64 13.18
N LYS A 269 20.33 5.69 13.90
CA LYS A 269 21.05 4.47 14.33
C LYS A 269 21.53 3.64 13.16
N GLN A 270 20.75 3.49 12.09
CA GLN A 270 21.16 2.77 10.89
C GLN A 270 22.33 3.46 10.18
N LEU A 271 22.29 4.79 10.07
CA LEU A 271 23.37 5.57 9.47
C LEU A 271 24.65 5.42 10.27
N THR A 272 24.59 5.50 11.59
CA THR A 272 25.76 5.32 12.48
C THR A 272 26.35 3.91 12.37
N LEU A 273 25.52 2.86 12.32
CA LEU A 273 25.99 1.48 12.13
C LEU A 273 26.71 1.33 10.77
N ARG A 274 26.11 1.83 9.70
CA ARG A 274 26.69 1.78 8.36
C ARG A 274 28.01 2.57 8.28
N ALA A 275 28.06 3.75 8.89
CA ALA A 275 29.30 4.53 8.99
C ALA A 275 30.38 3.76 9.74
N GLY A 276 30.02 3.11 10.85
CA GLY A 276 30.96 2.26 11.61
C GLY A 276 31.50 1.09 10.79
N GLU A 277 30.66 0.40 10.02
CA GLU A 277 31.08 -0.68 9.11
C GLU A 277 32.01 -0.15 8.01
N LEU A 278 31.72 1.01 7.43
CA LEU A 278 32.54 1.62 6.41
C LEU A 278 33.90 2.06 6.93
N LEU A 279 33.94 2.62 8.15
CA LEU A 279 35.20 3.03 8.81
C LEU A 279 36.09 1.84 9.20
N GLN A 280 35.54 0.63 9.32
CA GLN A 280 36.39 -0.57 9.45
C GLN A 280 37.15 -0.86 8.17
N THR A 281 36.57 -0.58 7.01
CA THR A 281 37.20 -0.80 5.69
C THR A 281 38.06 0.38 5.26
N TYR A 282 37.62 1.60 5.59
CA TYR A 282 38.25 2.86 5.18
C TYR A 282 38.48 3.78 6.42
N PRO A 283 39.46 3.46 7.25
CA PRO A 283 39.65 4.08 8.59
C PRO A 283 40.09 5.54 8.57
N HIS A 284 40.59 6.05 7.45
CA HIS A 284 41.17 7.40 7.41
C HIS A 284 40.26 8.45 6.77
N ILE A 285 39.08 8.09 6.26
CA ILE A 285 38.20 9.04 5.56
C ILE A 285 37.90 10.28 6.40
N GLU A 286 37.44 10.11 7.64
CA GLU A 286 37.06 11.24 8.48
C GLU A 286 38.29 12.10 8.87
N GLN A 287 39.43 11.47 9.13
CA GLN A 287 40.67 12.17 9.35
C GLN A 287 41.10 12.98 8.13
N ASN A 288 40.94 12.41 6.93
CA ASN A 288 41.25 13.08 5.67
C ASN A 288 40.31 14.27 5.42
N LEU A 289 39.01 14.15 5.72
CA LEU A 289 38.05 15.25 5.65
C LEU A 289 38.40 16.37 6.64
N GLN A 290 38.73 16.01 7.87
CA GLN A 290 39.15 16.97 8.88
C GLN A 290 40.42 17.74 8.45
N ALA A 291 41.38 17.05 7.85
CA ALA A 291 42.65 17.66 7.41
C ALA A 291 42.47 18.71 6.30
N ILE A 292 41.42 18.63 5.51
CA ILE A 292 41.16 19.59 4.41
C ILE A 292 40.19 20.70 4.81
N ARG A 293 39.49 20.60 5.95
CA ARG A 293 38.36 21.45 6.31
C ARG A 293 38.66 22.94 6.22
N GLU A 294 39.70 23.41 6.90
CA GLU A 294 40.04 24.83 6.90
C GLU A 294 40.46 25.36 5.53
N LYS A 295 41.06 24.50 4.71
CA LYS A 295 41.50 24.88 3.37
C LYS A 295 40.35 24.96 2.38
N PHE A 296 39.47 23.97 2.40
CA PHE A 296 38.41 23.79 1.40
C PHE A 296 37.14 24.54 1.73
N ALA A 297 36.82 24.76 3.02
CA ALA A 297 35.66 25.55 3.41
C ALA A 297 35.78 26.99 2.89
N PHE A 298 34.69 27.47 2.27
CA PHE A 298 34.64 28.81 1.70
C PHE A 298 33.20 29.31 1.63
N THR A 299 32.96 30.52 2.07
CA THR A 299 31.66 31.19 2.06
C THR A 299 31.69 32.36 1.10
N GLY A 300 30.83 32.34 0.08
CA GLY A 300 30.58 33.44 -0.84
C GLY A 300 29.25 34.13 -0.54
N LYS A 301 28.82 35.04 -1.44
CA LYS A 301 27.55 35.77 -1.28
C LYS A 301 26.33 34.88 -1.41
N GLN A 302 26.30 34.01 -2.41
CA GLN A 302 25.14 33.17 -2.76
C GLN A 302 25.33 31.71 -2.33
N PHE A 303 26.58 31.22 -2.41
CA PHE A 303 26.90 29.82 -2.16
C PHE A 303 28.07 29.69 -1.18
N GLN A 304 28.15 28.54 -0.56
CA GLN A 304 29.27 28.15 0.29
C GLN A 304 29.66 26.69 0.08
N ILE A 305 30.95 26.39 0.28
CA ILE A 305 31.48 25.02 0.36
C ILE A 305 31.67 24.65 1.82
N GLN A 306 31.08 23.53 2.19
CA GLN A 306 31.22 22.90 3.50
C GLN A 306 31.92 21.54 3.32
N VAL A 307 32.78 21.18 4.24
CA VAL A 307 33.39 19.86 4.31
C VAL A 307 32.60 19.04 5.33
N PRO A 308 32.13 17.83 4.98
CA PRO A 308 31.44 16.96 5.92
C PRO A 308 32.25 16.74 7.20
N ASP A 309 31.58 16.68 8.35
CA ASP A 309 32.24 16.40 9.63
C ASP A 309 32.53 14.91 9.77
N LYS A 310 31.60 14.10 9.34
CA LYS A 310 31.60 12.63 9.45
C LYS A 310 30.87 11.95 8.30
N LEU A 311 30.99 10.63 8.20
CA LEU A 311 30.38 9.85 7.11
C LEU A 311 28.86 9.91 7.11
N GLU A 312 28.24 9.97 8.29
CA GLU A 312 26.78 10.10 8.40
C GLU A 312 26.26 11.35 7.69
N ASP A 313 27.03 12.45 7.67
CA ASP A 313 26.64 13.67 6.97
C ASP A 313 26.54 13.43 5.47
N ILE A 314 27.49 12.64 4.90
CA ILE A 314 27.49 12.28 3.48
C ILE A 314 26.29 11.37 3.18
N PHE A 315 25.97 10.42 4.06
CA PHE A 315 24.81 9.57 3.89
C PHE A 315 23.51 10.36 3.94
N MET A 316 23.38 11.28 4.88
CA MET A 316 22.22 12.16 5.02
C MET A 316 22.03 13.03 3.77
N ASP A 317 23.12 13.62 3.27
CA ASP A 317 23.09 14.44 2.05
C ASP A 317 22.71 13.62 0.81
N SER A 318 23.36 12.47 0.64
CA SER A 318 23.07 11.52 -0.44
C SER A 318 21.60 11.10 -0.47
N ARG A 319 21.01 10.85 0.69
CA ARG A 319 19.61 10.48 0.82
C ARG A 319 18.67 11.63 0.46
N LYS A 320 18.92 12.82 0.98
CA LYS A 320 18.09 14.01 0.71
C LYS A 320 18.15 14.42 -0.77
N LEU A 321 19.29 14.25 -1.41
CA LEU A 321 19.47 14.51 -2.83
C LEU A 321 19.15 13.29 -3.72
N CYS A 322 18.75 12.16 -3.13
CA CYS A 322 18.37 10.95 -3.87
C CYS A 322 19.42 10.53 -4.92
N HIS A 323 20.71 10.64 -4.59
CA HIS A 323 21.80 10.17 -5.47
C HIS A 323 22.54 8.96 -4.89
N CYS A 324 23.29 8.24 -5.75
CA CYS A 324 23.85 6.95 -5.41
C CYS A 324 25.21 6.99 -4.72
N ILE A 325 25.74 8.15 -4.35
CA ILE A 325 27.08 8.31 -3.74
C ILE A 325 27.25 7.38 -2.53
N ALA A 326 26.28 7.32 -1.65
CA ALA A 326 26.32 6.47 -0.47
C ALA A 326 26.43 4.96 -0.76
N ASN A 327 26.15 4.52 -1.99
CA ASN A 327 26.14 3.11 -2.40
C ASN A 327 27.31 2.75 -3.33
N SER A 328 28.27 3.63 -3.54
CA SER A 328 29.38 3.43 -4.45
C SER A 328 30.72 3.43 -3.71
N ASP A 329 31.40 2.29 -3.70
CA ASP A 329 32.70 2.12 -3.04
C ASP A 329 33.79 2.99 -3.64
N VAL A 330 33.64 3.39 -4.89
CA VAL A 330 34.62 4.23 -5.60
C VAL A 330 34.89 5.55 -4.88
N TYR A 331 33.86 6.19 -4.32
CA TYR A 331 34.05 7.45 -3.59
C TYR A 331 34.76 7.24 -2.25
N TRP A 332 34.45 6.14 -1.57
CA TRP A 332 35.11 5.80 -0.30
C TRP A 332 36.57 5.47 -0.50
N GLU A 333 36.89 4.67 -1.50
CA GLU A 333 38.28 4.38 -1.87
C GLU A 333 39.09 5.64 -2.23
N ARG A 334 38.49 6.54 -3.01
CA ARG A 334 39.14 7.81 -3.37
C ARG A 334 39.40 8.70 -2.18
N MET A 335 38.42 8.84 -1.27
CA MET A 335 38.58 9.63 -0.04
C MET A 335 39.62 9.02 0.90
N GLU A 336 39.64 7.68 1.02
CA GLU A 336 40.66 6.97 1.82
C GLU A 336 42.08 7.25 1.30
N ARG A 337 42.26 7.18 -0.04
CA ARG A 337 43.55 7.45 -0.70
C ARG A 337 43.87 8.92 -0.88
N ARG A 338 42.99 9.83 -0.47
CA ARG A 338 43.10 11.29 -0.69
C ARG A 338 43.14 11.65 -2.17
N GLU A 339 42.52 10.86 -3.02
CA GLU A 339 42.43 11.11 -4.44
C GLU A 339 41.36 12.17 -4.76
N SER A 340 40.20 12.07 -4.11
CA SER A 340 39.17 13.10 -4.17
C SER A 340 38.38 13.17 -2.86
N TYR A 341 37.64 14.22 -2.68
CA TYR A 341 36.83 14.47 -1.50
C TYR A 341 35.40 14.84 -1.91
N LEU A 342 34.42 14.41 -1.14
CA LEU A 342 33.04 14.84 -1.26
C LEU A 342 32.81 16.09 -0.39
N LEU A 343 32.32 17.14 -1.00
CA LEU A 343 32.04 18.42 -0.39
C LEU A 343 30.57 18.79 -0.56
N PHE A 344 30.01 19.56 0.32
CA PHE A 344 28.67 20.10 0.20
C PHE A 344 28.72 21.54 -0.32
N LEU A 345 28.01 21.80 -1.41
CA LEU A 345 27.72 23.15 -1.82
C LEU A 345 26.30 23.50 -1.36
N ARG A 346 26.19 24.57 -0.62
CA ARG A 346 24.95 25.07 -0.02
C ARG A 346 24.67 26.49 -0.47
N LYS A 347 23.41 26.89 -0.45
CA LYS A 347 23.04 28.31 -0.50
C LYS A 347 23.41 28.97 0.81
N THR A 348 24.05 30.15 0.77
CA THR A 348 24.50 30.85 2.00
C THR A 348 23.30 31.22 2.89
N ALA A 349 22.12 31.47 2.31
CA ALA A 349 20.89 31.75 3.03
C ALA A 349 20.28 30.51 3.73
N GLU A 350 20.63 29.29 3.27
CA GLU A 350 20.09 28.02 3.75
C GLU A 350 21.21 27.00 3.94
N PRO A 351 22.12 27.22 4.93
CA PRO A 351 23.35 26.44 5.08
C PRO A 351 23.11 24.95 5.40
N ASP A 352 21.98 24.63 6.00
CA ASP A 352 21.64 23.27 6.44
C ASP A 352 20.83 22.48 5.39
N THR A 353 20.42 23.16 4.31
CA THR A 353 19.63 22.54 3.24
C THR A 353 20.54 21.96 2.16
N PRO A 354 20.52 20.66 1.87
CA PRO A 354 21.26 20.07 0.77
C PRO A 354 20.94 20.72 -0.55
N TYR A 355 21.98 21.05 -1.32
CA TYR A 355 21.79 21.71 -2.61
C TYR A 355 22.57 21.03 -3.74
N TYR A 356 23.89 20.94 -3.64
CA TYR A 356 24.73 20.11 -4.50
C TYR A 356 25.77 19.36 -3.69
N THR A 357 26.15 18.19 -4.17
CA THR A 357 27.35 17.48 -3.76
C THR A 357 28.41 17.66 -4.83
N VAL A 358 29.61 18.01 -4.40
CA VAL A 358 30.77 18.30 -5.26
C VAL A 358 31.85 17.27 -4.96
N GLU A 359 32.36 16.58 -5.98
CA GLU A 359 33.58 15.77 -5.88
C GLU A 359 34.76 16.62 -6.34
N ALA A 360 35.72 16.84 -5.45
CA ALA A 360 36.89 17.70 -5.71
C ALA A 360 38.21 17.01 -5.35
N GLU A 361 39.24 17.19 -6.18
CA GLU A 361 40.60 16.70 -5.97
C GLU A 361 41.38 17.60 -4.99
N PRO A 362 42.50 17.13 -4.41
CA PRO A 362 43.36 17.91 -3.48
C PRO A 362 43.79 19.25 -4.06
N GLY A 363 43.93 19.37 -5.39
CA GLY A 363 44.28 20.61 -6.08
C GLY A 363 43.11 21.57 -6.33
N GLY A 364 41.89 21.13 -6.04
CA GLY A 364 40.67 21.89 -6.32
C GLY A 364 40.04 21.64 -7.69
N THR A 365 40.57 20.72 -8.49
CA THR A 365 39.87 20.23 -9.68
C THR A 365 38.55 19.60 -9.26
N VAL A 366 37.45 20.04 -9.86
CA VAL A 366 36.13 19.51 -9.59
C VAL A 366 35.82 18.43 -10.62
N ARG A 367 35.63 17.19 -10.14
CA ARG A 367 35.27 16.05 -10.99
C ARG A 367 33.80 16.04 -11.36
N GLN A 368 32.94 16.31 -10.38
CA GLN A 368 31.49 16.27 -10.55
C GLN A 368 30.80 17.28 -9.66
N VAL A 369 29.66 17.82 -10.16
CA VAL A 369 28.74 18.68 -9.41
C VAL A 369 27.32 18.18 -9.66
N ARG A 370 26.70 17.55 -8.70
CA ARG A 370 25.39 16.91 -8.84
C ARG A 370 24.45 17.29 -7.71
N THR A 371 23.18 17.44 -8.07
CA THR A 371 22.06 17.68 -7.17
C THR A 371 21.09 16.49 -7.19
N GLN A 372 19.85 16.72 -6.88
CA GLN A 372 18.82 15.68 -6.76
C GLN A 372 18.73 14.81 -8.01
N TYR A 373 18.69 13.48 -7.81
CA TYR A 373 18.66 12.46 -8.87
C TYR A 373 19.84 12.52 -9.85
N ASN A 374 21.03 12.92 -9.39
CA ASN A 374 22.25 13.09 -10.20
C ASN A 374 22.10 14.12 -11.32
N ARG A 375 21.19 15.10 -11.18
CA ARG A 375 20.98 16.18 -12.15
C ARG A 375 21.82 17.40 -11.84
N GLN A 376 21.64 18.41 -12.66
CA GLN A 376 22.09 19.79 -12.43
C GLN A 376 20.88 20.70 -12.53
N ASN A 377 20.77 21.72 -11.67
CA ASN A 377 19.70 22.71 -11.73
C ASN A 377 20.02 23.77 -12.80
N ASP A 378 19.04 24.61 -13.12
CA ASP A 378 19.18 25.67 -14.12
C ASP A 378 20.25 26.70 -13.75
N ASP A 379 20.57 26.83 -12.47
CA ASP A 379 21.62 27.75 -11.97
C ASP A 379 23.03 27.17 -11.98
N ILE A 380 23.27 26.03 -12.62
CA ILE A 380 24.59 25.39 -12.70
C ILE A 380 25.68 26.33 -13.24
N GLY A 381 25.32 27.28 -14.08
CA GLY A 381 26.23 28.31 -14.57
C GLY A 381 26.76 29.21 -13.46
N GLU A 382 25.89 29.66 -12.54
CA GLU A 382 26.25 30.45 -11.35
C GLU A 382 27.08 29.64 -10.37
N VAL A 383 26.71 28.38 -10.17
CA VAL A 383 27.44 27.43 -9.32
C VAL A 383 28.87 27.22 -9.85
N ARG A 384 29.03 27.00 -11.15
CA ARG A 384 30.36 26.87 -11.78
C ARG A 384 31.19 28.15 -11.66
N ALA A 385 30.56 29.32 -11.81
CA ALA A 385 31.22 30.61 -11.59
C ALA A 385 31.73 30.76 -10.13
N PHE A 386 30.90 30.40 -9.17
CA PHE A 386 31.27 30.37 -7.76
C PHE A 386 32.42 29.38 -7.49
N LEU A 387 32.36 28.17 -8.03
CA LEU A 387 33.43 27.17 -7.88
C LEU A 387 34.76 27.66 -8.43
N LYS A 388 34.79 28.41 -9.55
CA LYS A 388 36.03 29.05 -10.06
C LYS A 388 36.60 30.06 -9.06
N ILE A 389 35.75 30.81 -8.36
CA ILE A 389 36.22 31.73 -7.30
C ILE A 389 36.79 30.92 -6.13
N TRP A 390 36.10 29.89 -5.71
CA TRP A 390 36.55 28.96 -4.67
C TRP A 390 37.93 28.34 -5.01
N GLN A 391 38.09 27.80 -6.23
CA GLN A 391 39.35 27.23 -6.73
C GLN A 391 40.51 28.22 -6.60
N LYS A 392 40.32 29.49 -6.98
CA LYS A 392 41.34 30.55 -6.86
C LYS A 392 41.70 30.85 -5.40
N GLN A 393 40.74 30.78 -4.48
CA GLN A 393 41.03 30.99 -3.05
C GLN A 393 41.70 29.76 -2.43
N LEU A 394 41.26 28.55 -2.83
CA LEU A 394 41.85 27.29 -2.41
C LEU A 394 43.33 27.22 -2.82
N ALA A 395 43.65 27.55 -4.07
CA ALA A 395 45.03 27.56 -4.59
C ALA A 395 46.02 28.35 -3.70
N LYS A 396 45.56 29.42 -3.07
CA LYS A 396 46.38 30.22 -2.13
C LYS A 396 46.66 29.54 -0.79
N ARG A 397 45.87 28.54 -0.43
CA ARG A 397 45.92 27.81 0.84
C ARG A 397 46.62 26.46 0.74
N LEU A 398 46.92 26.00 -0.50
CA LEU A 398 47.55 24.70 -0.76
C LEU A 398 49.01 24.69 -0.34
N THR A 399 49.38 23.65 0.40
CA THR A 399 50.78 23.35 0.73
C THR A 399 51.46 22.59 -0.39
N GLN A 400 52.82 22.42 -0.31
CA GLN A 400 53.55 21.62 -1.24
C GLN A 400 53.11 20.15 -1.24
N LYS A 401 52.70 19.65 -0.04
CA LYS A 401 52.15 18.30 0.07
C LYS A 401 50.80 18.17 -0.66
N ASP A 402 49.94 19.18 -0.58
CA ASP A 402 48.65 19.16 -1.30
C ASP A 402 48.87 19.22 -2.81
N LYS A 403 49.88 19.95 -3.30
CA LYS A 403 50.25 19.99 -4.71
C LYS A 403 50.75 18.63 -5.23
N GLN A 404 51.51 17.90 -4.40
CA GLN A 404 51.92 16.54 -4.77
C GLN A 404 50.74 15.60 -4.86
N LEU A 405 49.83 15.60 -3.86
CA LEU A 405 48.58 14.82 -3.90
C LEU A 405 47.71 15.17 -5.10
N ALA A 406 47.70 16.44 -5.51
CA ALA A 406 46.95 16.89 -6.67
C ALA A 406 47.57 16.31 -7.97
N ALA A 407 48.87 16.23 -8.08
CA ALA A 407 49.55 15.61 -9.23
C ALA A 407 49.23 14.10 -9.31
N ASP A 408 49.32 13.42 -8.16
CA ASP A 408 49.02 11.97 -8.09
C ASP A 408 47.54 11.70 -8.44
N SER A 409 46.60 12.53 -7.92
CA SER A 409 45.19 12.43 -8.26
C SER A 409 44.88 12.68 -9.74
N HIS A 410 45.54 13.67 -10.33
CA HIS A 410 45.41 13.97 -11.76
C HIS A 410 45.87 12.77 -12.60
N GLU A 411 47.00 12.13 -12.28
CA GLU A 411 47.49 10.94 -13.04
C GLU A 411 46.48 9.79 -12.92
N LEU A 412 45.92 9.52 -11.75
CA LEU A 412 44.90 8.50 -11.52
C LEU A 412 43.63 8.78 -12.31
N ARG A 413 43.14 10.03 -12.31
CA ARG A 413 41.99 10.45 -13.09
C ARG A 413 42.18 10.23 -14.58
N ILE A 414 43.33 10.60 -15.14
CA ILE A 414 43.61 10.39 -16.57
C ILE A 414 43.61 8.90 -16.92
N LYS A 415 44.23 8.06 -16.10
CA LYS A 415 44.19 6.60 -16.29
C LYS A 415 42.77 6.05 -16.30
N GLU A 416 41.95 6.51 -15.34
CA GLU A 416 40.53 6.11 -15.23
C GLU A 416 39.74 6.52 -16.47
N LEU A 417 39.84 7.77 -16.91
CA LEU A 417 39.10 8.29 -18.07
C LEU A 417 39.53 7.52 -19.37
N VAL A 418 40.80 7.18 -19.51
CA VAL A 418 41.29 6.36 -20.64
C VAL A 418 40.68 4.96 -20.57
N GLN A 419 40.63 4.34 -19.40
CA GLN A 419 40.06 3.02 -19.23
C GLN A 419 38.55 3.03 -19.52
N LEU A 420 37.78 3.97 -18.95
CA LEU A 420 36.34 4.11 -19.18
C LEU A 420 36.02 4.29 -20.69
N ARG A 421 36.90 5.00 -21.43
CA ARG A 421 36.76 5.19 -22.87
C ARG A 421 37.03 3.91 -23.64
N ASN A 422 38.07 3.16 -23.26
CA ASN A 422 38.40 1.89 -23.88
C ASN A 422 37.33 0.83 -23.65
N ASP A 423 36.78 0.81 -22.43
CA ASP A 423 35.73 -0.14 -22.01
C ASP A 423 34.34 0.23 -22.53
N GLN A 424 34.18 1.43 -23.16
CA GLN A 424 32.93 1.95 -23.70
C GLN A 424 31.78 1.91 -22.65
N VAL A 425 32.09 2.25 -21.41
CA VAL A 425 31.12 2.21 -20.30
C VAL A 425 30.00 3.20 -20.54
N THR A 426 28.77 2.71 -20.57
CA THR A 426 27.56 3.52 -20.76
C THR A 426 26.75 3.66 -19.48
N ILE A 427 26.04 4.76 -19.35
CA ILE A 427 25.10 5.00 -18.25
C ILE A 427 23.80 4.24 -18.55
N HIS A 428 23.34 3.40 -17.61
CA HIS A 428 22.17 2.54 -17.84
C HIS A 428 20.83 3.13 -17.37
N THR A 429 20.84 4.15 -16.50
CA THR A 429 19.61 4.67 -15.87
C THR A 429 19.59 6.20 -15.79
N GLY A 430 18.40 6.78 -15.66
CA GLY A 430 18.20 8.22 -15.53
C GLY A 430 18.26 8.99 -16.85
N ASP A 431 18.31 10.33 -16.77
CA ASP A 431 18.24 11.22 -17.92
C ASP A 431 19.48 11.14 -18.83
N LEU A 432 20.55 10.57 -18.33
CA LEU A 432 21.82 10.39 -19.05
C LEU A 432 21.98 8.98 -19.64
N ALA A 433 20.95 8.14 -19.56
CA ALA A 433 21.00 6.77 -20.06
C ALA A 433 21.39 6.70 -21.55
N GLY A 434 22.28 5.76 -21.87
CA GLY A 434 22.80 5.57 -23.22
C GLY A 434 24.00 6.43 -23.58
N ARG A 435 24.38 7.43 -22.77
CA ARG A 435 25.62 8.20 -22.98
C ARG A 435 26.83 7.47 -22.43
N LEU A 436 27.97 7.72 -23.03
CA LEU A 436 29.23 7.23 -22.49
C LEU A 436 29.55 7.94 -21.16
N LEU A 437 29.90 7.17 -20.14
CA LEU A 437 30.23 7.72 -18.82
C LEU A 437 31.40 8.70 -18.89
N VAL A 438 32.42 8.39 -19.66
CA VAL A 438 33.61 9.23 -19.85
C VAL A 438 33.27 10.62 -20.43
N ASP A 439 32.29 10.70 -21.34
CA ASP A 439 31.89 11.98 -21.91
C ASP A 439 31.20 12.87 -20.87
N VAL A 440 30.30 12.28 -20.09
CA VAL A 440 29.60 12.97 -19.00
C VAL A 440 30.55 13.47 -17.92
N LEU A 441 31.52 12.63 -17.53
CA LEU A 441 32.55 13.02 -16.55
C LEU A 441 33.46 14.13 -17.07
N THR A 442 33.78 14.11 -18.37
CA THR A 442 34.58 15.16 -19.00
C THR A 442 33.85 16.49 -19.12
N GLU A 443 32.54 16.48 -19.39
CA GLU A 443 31.68 17.67 -19.40
C GLU A 443 31.55 18.35 -18.03
N ASP A 444 31.55 17.54 -16.97
CA ASP A 444 31.47 18.06 -15.59
C ASP A 444 32.79 18.60 -15.07
N LEU A 445 33.89 18.14 -15.65
CA LEU A 445 35.22 18.44 -15.17
C LEU A 445 35.53 19.95 -15.20
N MET A 446 35.99 20.46 -14.07
CA MET A 446 36.50 21.82 -13.93
C MET A 446 37.93 21.74 -13.39
N GLU A 447 38.90 21.91 -14.28
CA GLU A 447 40.31 21.91 -13.86
C GLU A 447 40.60 23.01 -12.82
N ALA A 448 41.55 22.73 -11.95
CA ALA A 448 42.04 23.71 -10.98
C ALA A 448 42.59 24.96 -11.68
N ALA A 449 42.46 26.12 -11.02
CA ALA A 449 42.87 27.39 -11.59
C ALA A 449 44.40 27.57 -11.58
#